data_01d9423b81238d3fe4267b07307d03f4
#
_entry.id   01d9423b81238d3fe4267b07307d03f4
#
_cell.length_a   1.000
_cell.length_b   1.000
_cell.length_c   1.000
_cell.angle_alpha   90.00
_cell.angle_beta   90.00
_cell.angle_gamma   90.00
#
_symmetry.space_group_name_H-M   'P 1'
#
loop_
_entity.id
_entity.type
_entity.pdbx_description
1 polymer ?
#
loop_
_entity_poly.entity_id
_entity_poly.type
_entity_poly.pdbx_seq_one_letter_code
_entity_poly.pdbx_strand_id
1 'polypeptide(L)'
;MINYVTQYEYTGGNAIKLEEAGYDYDDAFVTFKQAIKLDGITGKALKGIKKAASLVRFSKTEKEADENGKMVAKPIYFSVFDIKEVLARRAS
;
A
#
# COMPACT_ATOMS: atom_id res chain seq x y z
N MET A 1 -11.07 0.70 -5.02
CA MET A 1 -9.78 1.04 -4.40
C MET A 1 -8.65 0.55 -5.28
N ILE A 2 -7.81 1.46 -5.72
CA ILE A 2 -6.75 1.16 -6.68
C ILE A 2 -5.41 1.72 -6.19
N ASN A 3 -4.32 1.15 -6.74
CA ASN A 3 -3.01 1.79 -6.64
C ASN A 3 -2.98 2.95 -7.65
N TYR A 4 -2.66 4.13 -7.18
CA TYR A 4 -2.70 5.36 -7.98
C TYR A 4 -1.75 5.32 -9.19
N VAL A 5 -0.59 4.70 -9.01
CA VAL A 5 0.46 4.66 -10.06
C VAL A 5 0.18 3.55 -11.07
N THR A 6 -0.12 2.33 -10.60
CA THR A 6 -0.28 1.17 -11.47
C THR A 6 -1.71 0.98 -11.97
N GLN A 7 -2.68 1.62 -11.35
CA GLN A 7 -4.12 1.45 -11.60
C GLN A 7 -4.64 0.05 -11.27
N TYR A 8 -3.84 -0.75 -10.56
CA TYR A 8 -4.28 -2.06 -10.08
C TYR A 8 -5.34 -1.91 -9.01
N GLU A 9 -6.41 -2.68 -9.14
CA GLU A 9 -7.46 -2.71 -8.13
C GLU A 9 -7.06 -3.64 -6.97
N TYR A 10 -7.23 -3.15 -5.75
CA TYR A 10 -7.04 -3.99 -4.56
C TYR A 10 -8.26 -4.89 -4.39
N THR A 11 -8.02 -6.18 -4.14
CA THR A 11 -9.06 -7.20 -4.02
C THR A 11 -8.84 -8.06 -2.78
N GLY A 12 -9.85 -8.87 -2.44
CA GLY A 12 -9.75 -9.83 -1.34
C GLY A 12 -9.48 -9.17 0.02
N GLY A 13 -8.57 -9.77 0.79
CA GLY A 13 -8.25 -9.30 2.14
C GLY A 13 -7.70 -7.88 2.21
N ASN A 14 -6.96 -7.45 1.18
CA ASN A 14 -6.43 -6.09 1.12
C ASN A 14 -7.56 -5.07 0.96
N ALA A 15 -8.53 -5.36 0.10
CA ALA A 15 -9.70 -4.49 -0.07
C ALA A 15 -10.51 -4.40 1.24
N ILE A 16 -10.67 -5.52 1.93
CA ILE A 16 -11.39 -5.56 3.21
C ILE A 16 -10.67 -4.68 4.25
N LYS A 17 -9.35 -4.77 4.33
CA LYS A 17 -8.58 -3.94 5.27
C LYS A 17 -8.77 -2.45 5.00
N LEU A 18 -8.80 -2.06 3.73
CA LEU A 18 -9.00 -0.65 3.36
C LEU A 18 -10.43 -0.19 3.69
N GLU A 19 -11.42 -1.03 3.43
CA GLU A 19 -12.81 -0.73 3.80
C GLU A 19 -12.96 -0.57 5.32
N GLU A 20 -12.36 -1.48 6.09
CA GLU A 20 -12.39 -1.41 7.56
C GLU A 20 -11.70 -0.15 8.09
N ALA A 21 -10.73 0.38 7.35
CA ALA A 21 -10.06 1.63 7.69
C ALA A 21 -10.88 2.87 7.31
N GLY A 22 -12.03 2.69 6.66
CA GLY A 22 -12.96 3.77 6.33
C GLY A 22 -12.83 4.32 4.92
N TYR A 23 -12.13 3.63 4.02
CA TYR A 23 -11.95 4.09 2.65
C TYR A 23 -13.03 3.55 1.72
N ASP A 24 -13.33 4.33 0.68
CA ASP A 24 -14.34 4.00 -0.32
C ASP A 24 -13.70 3.35 -1.56
N TYR A 25 -14.54 2.73 -2.38
CA TYR A 25 -14.06 2.03 -3.57
C TYR A 25 -13.36 2.93 -4.60
N ASP A 26 -13.63 4.22 -4.58
CA ASP A 26 -13.01 5.20 -5.48
C ASP A 26 -11.73 5.83 -4.92
N ASP A 27 -11.34 5.49 -3.71
CA ASP A 27 -10.07 5.94 -3.15
C ASP A 27 -8.88 5.26 -3.82
N ALA A 28 -7.75 5.97 -3.86
CA ALA A 28 -6.52 5.48 -4.44
C ALA A 28 -5.37 5.61 -3.45
N PHE A 29 -4.37 4.74 -3.60
CA PHE A 29 -3.28 4.63 -2.64
C PHE A 29 -1.95 4.47 -3.35
N VAL A 30 -0.87 4.80 -2.64
CA VAL A 30 0.51 4.58 -3.09
C VAL A 30 1.34 4.01 -1.97
N THR A 31 2.41 3.29 -2.32
CA THR A 31 3.46 2.94 -1.38
C THR A 31 4.35 4.15 -1.17
N PHE A 32 5.19 4.12 -0.12
CA PHE A 32 6.13 5.22 0.14
C PHE A 32 7.07 5.44 -1.04
N LYS A 33 7.60 4.36 -1.62
CA LYS A 33 8.50 4.45 -2.77
C LYS A 33 7.84 5.08 -3.99
N GLN A 34 6.57 4.77 -4.22
CA GLN A 34 5.81 5.39 -5.30
C GLN A 34 5.56 6.87 -5.03
N ALA A 35 5.23 7.20 -3.78
CA ALA A 35 4.93 8.58 -3.39
C ALA A 35 6.12 9.51 -3.64
N ILE A 36 7.33 9.09 -3.25
CA ILE A 36 8.52 9.95 -3.40
C ILE A 36 8.97 10.12 -4.85
N LYS A 37 8.41 9.35 -5.77
CA LYS A 37 8.67 9.50 -7.22
C LYS A 37 7.67 10.44 -7.90
N LEU A 38 6.63 10.86 -7.20
CA LEU A 38 5.68 11.83 -7.75
C LEU A 38 6.29 13.24 -7.75
N ASP A 39 5.95 14.03 -8.77
CA ASP A 39 6.45 15.40 -8.89
C ASP A 39 6.07 16.23 -7.67
N GLY A 40 7.05 16.90 -7.11
CA GLY A 40 6.85 17.79 -5.96
C GLY A 40 6.69 17.09 -4.62
N ILE A 41 6.81 15.76 -4.58
CA ILE A 41 6.74 14.98 -3.34
C ILE A 41 8.14 14.53 -2.97
N THR A 42 8.57 14.84 -1.74
CA THR A 42 9.86 14.41 -1.20
C THR A 42 9.66 13.55 0.04
N GLY A 43 10.64 12.74 0.39
CA GLY A 43 10.59 11.97 1.62
C GLY A 43 10.43 12.85 2.86
N LYS A 44 11.03 14.03 2.85
CA LYS A 44 10.92 15.00 3.94
C LYS A 44 9.48 15.53 4.06
N ALA A 45 8.82 15.79 2.93
CA ALA A 45 7.44 16.26 2.92
C ALA A 45 6.48 15.21 3.49
N LEU A 46 6.82 13.94 3.38
CA LEU A 46 6.00 12.84 3.88
C LEU A 46 6.29 12.45 5.33
N LYS A 47 7.23 13.13 5.98
CA LYS A 47 7.55 12.83 7.37
C LYS A 47 6.31 12.97 8.25
N GLY A 48 6.02 11.92 9.03
CA GLY A 48 4.86 11.91 9.91
C GLY A 48 3.53 11.60 9.24
N ILE A 49 3.52 11.31 7.93
CA ILE A 49 2.28 10.92 7.26
C ILE A 49 1.77 9.59 7.82
N LYS A 50 0.46 9.52 8.05
CA LYS A 50 -0.18 8.32 8.56
C LYS A 50 -0.44 7.33 7.43
N LYS A 51 -0.07 6.07 7.63
CA LYS A 51 -0.42 5.02 6.66
C LYS A 51 -1.92 4.76 6.69
N ALA A 52 -2.50 4.48 5.52
CA ALA A 52 -3.90 4.10 5.42
C ALA A 52 -4.12 2.68 5.93
N ALA A 53 -3.25 1.77 5.55
CA ALA A 53 -3.31 0.38 6.00
C ALA A 53 -1.98 -0.32 5.71
N SER A 54 -1.78 -1.47 6.36
CA SER A 54 -0.73 -2.41 6.01
C SER A 54 -1.37 -3.54 5.22
N LEU A 55 -0.91 -3.76 4.00
CA LEU A 55 -1.44 -4.78 3.11
C LEU A 55 -0.44 -5.92 2.97
N VAL A 56 -0.85 -7.00 2.34
CA VAL A 56 -0.01 -8.16 2.16
C VAL A 56 0.00 -8.60 0.71
N ARG A 57 1.16 -9.00 0.21
CA ARG A 57 1.30 -9.72 -1.05
C ARG A 57 2.14 -10.96 -0.79
N PHE A 58 2.05 -11.93 -1.68
CA PHE A 58 2.83 -13.16 -1.54
C PHE A 58 3.97 -13.16 -2.54
N SER A 59 5.16 -13.53 -2.06
CA SER A 59 6.35 -13.59 -2.89
C SER A 59 6.21 -14.68 -3.97
N LYS A 60 6.68 -14.37 -5.18
CA LYS A 60 6.71 -15.35 -6.26
C LYS A 60 7.93 -16.25 -6.19
N THR A 61 8.96 -15.84 -5.44
CA THR A 61 10.25 -16.50 -5.41
C THR A 61 10.61 -17.08 -4.04
N GLU A 62 10.20 -16.42 -2.98
CA GLU A 62 10.51 -16.84 -1.61
C GLU A 62 9.38 -17.64 -1.01
N LYS A 63 9.73 -18.69 -0.28
CA LYS A 63 8.77 -19.56 0.40
C LYS A 63 9.16 -19.75 1.85
N GLU A 64 8.19 -20.05 2.68
CA GLU A 64 8.41 -20.39 4.08
C GLU A 64 7.53 -21.58 4.46
N ALA A 65 7.89 -22.27 5.54
CA ALA A 65 7.11 -23.39 6.03
C ALA A 65 5.91 -22.86 6.82
N ASP A 66 4.73 -23.43 6.57
CA ASP A 66 3.53 -23.13 7.37
C ASP A 66 3.54 -23.98 8.64
N GLU A 67 2.44 -23.91 9.42
CA GLU A 67 2.30 -24.65 10.69
C GLU A 67 2.46 -26.16 10.53
N ASN A 68 2.13 -26.68 9.36
CA ASN A 68 2.22 -28.11 9.05
C ASN A 68 3.53 -28.49 8.36
N GLY A 69 4.47 -27.55 8.24
CA GLY A 69 5.74 -27.78 7.57
C GLY A 69 5.65 -27.71 6.04
N LYS A 70 4.49 -27.36 5.49
CA LYS A 70 4.32 -27.24 4.05
C LYS A 70 4.91 -25.92 3.56
N MET A 71 5.65 -25.95 2.47
CA MET A 71 6.22 -24.74 1.86
C MET A 71 5.15 -23.95 1.12
N VAL A 72 4.97 -22.71 1.52
CA VAL A 72 3.99 -21.78 0.93
C VAL A 72 4.67 -20.47 0.58
N ALA A 73 4.07 -19.70 -0.30
CA ALA A 73 4.60 -18.38 -0.67
C ALA A 73 4.75 -17.50 0.57
N LYS A 74 5.91 -16.86 0.71
CA LYS A 74 6.19 -15.99 1.84
C LYS A 74 5.34 -14.71 1.77
N PRO A 75 4.60 -14.36 2.83
CA PRO A 75 3.86 -13.11 2.85
C PRO A 75 4.81 -11.92 3.00
N ILE A 76 4.58 -10.88 2.22
CA ILE A 76 5.34 -9.64 2.27
C ILE A 76 4.36 -8.52 2.60
N TYR A 77 4.60 -7.84 3.73
CA TYR A 77 3.74 -6.76 4.19
C TYR A 77 4.27 -5.42 3.70
N PHE A 78 3.36 -4.54 3.31
CA PHE A 78 3.73 -3.20 2.85
C PHE A 78 2.67 -2.19 3.29
N SER A 79 3.11 -0.95 3.53
CA SER A 79 2.21 0.13 3.91
C SER A 79 1.78 0.90 2.69
N VAL A 80 0.51 1.32 2.66
CA VAL A 80 -0.01 2.20 1.63
C VAL A 80 -0.54 3.48 2.26
N PHE A 81 -0.52 4.54 1.48
CA PHE A 81 -0.92 5.89 1.90
C PHE A 81 -1.99 6.42 0.97
N ASP A 82 -2.98 7.11 1.54
CA ASP A 82 -4.03 7.75 0.75
C ASP A 82 -3.41 8.81 -0.16
N ILE A 83 -3.68 8.71 -1.46
CA ILE A 83 -3.11 9.65 -2.43
C ILE A 83 -3.50 11.09 -2.13
N LYS A 84 -4.69 11.33 -1.60
CA LYS A 84 -5.14 12.69 -1.25
C LYS A 84 -4.24 13.32 -0.20
N GLU A 85 -3.86 12.55 0.82
CA GLU A 85 -2.96 13.02 1.88
C GLU A 85 -1.55 13.24 1.34
N VAL A 86 -1.08 12.36 0.46
CA VAL A 86 0.23 12.51 -0.17
C VAL A 86 0.27 13.77 -1.02
N LEU A 87 -0.73 13.99 -1.87
CA LEU A 87 -0.78 15.17 -2.74
C LEU A 87 -0.93 16.47 -1.94
N ALA A 88 -1.57 16.42 -0.78
CA ALA A 88 -1.68 17.58 0.10
C ALA A 88 -0.32 18.04 0.65
N ARG A 89 0.68 17.16 0.61
CA ARG A 89 2.05 17.47 1.04
C ARG A 89 2.98 17.83 -0.11
N ARG A 90 2.44 18.02 -1.30
CA ARG A 90 3.22 18.44 -2.47
C ARG A 90 3.76 19.86 -2.25
N ALA A 91 5.03 20.04 -2.55
CA ALA A 91 5.66 21.36 -2.51
C ALA A 91 5.02 22.28 -3.54
N SER A 92 4.67 23.49 -3.12
CA SER A 92 4.12 24.49 -4.02
C SER A 92 5.23 25.30 -4.71
#